data_94a4b8d6d4c0579fc5768a076bfbb52f
#
_entry.id   94a4b8d6d4c0579fc5768a076bfbb52f
#
_cell.length_a   1.000
_cell.length_b   1.000
_cell.length_c   1.000
_cell.angle_alpha   90.00
_cell.angle_beta   90.00
_cell.angle_gamma   90.00
#
_symmetry.space_group_name_H-M   'P 1'
#
loop_
_entity.id
_entity.type
_entity.pdbx_description
1 polymer ?
#
loop_
_entity_poly.entity_id
_entity_poly.type
_entity_poly.pdbx_seq_one_letter_code
_entity_poly.pdbx_strand_id
1 'polypeptide(L)'
;MTYKTDGSVHHGGVRNEDQTVRILNEKKIYSETVEKRGGTKCKEDAVAGNKKISIKRKEGITNGSFDWFNTSAHNDLLGDTFDHFLSNMKELRQMPESLRSDEEFVLKIRDSFNQLCELALDTLTSARIADILRFGFIEANKGFDVVINDTKTSQIYVFDAGHHPAVDYISKGYSIVLKGNGKSSRMVYFVDAEGKVYDCGLRLRVTSNNGINAFLGNSKANRNSQVVIKLQQDKVAQLLSAVNAEVTSY
;
A
#
# COMPACT_ATOMS: atom_id res chain seq x y z
N MET A 1 -8.46 12.44 -16.77
CA MET A 1 -7.70 12.76 -15.53
C MET A 1 -6.23 12.87 -15.91
N THR A 2 -5.69 14.06 -15.92
CA THR A 2 -4.27 14.32 -16.18
C THR A 2 -3.46 13.89 -14.97
N TYR A 3 -2.64 12.87 -15.13
CA TYR A 3 -1.66 12.50 -14.10
C TYR A 3 -0.61 13.61 -14.00
N LYS A 4 -0.45 14.18 -12.80
CA LYS A 4 0.61 15.13 -12.53
C LYS A 4 1.96 14.40 -12.56
N THR A 5 2.77 14.67 -13.56
CA THR A 5 4.11 14.10 -13.73
C THR A 5 5.22 14.99 -13.16
N ASP A 6 4.84 16.08 -12.51
CA ASP A 6 5.73 17.14 -12.00
C ASP A 6 6.38 16.83 -10.63
N GLY A 7 6.19 15.61 -10.10
CA GLY A 7 6.72 15.25 -8.78
C GLY A 7 5.93 15.83 -7.59
N SER A 8 4.87 16.62 -7.84
CA SER A 8 4.11 17.29 -6.77
C SER A 8 3.55 16.34 -5.71
N VAL A 9 3.20 15.11 -6.09
CA VAL A 9 2.73 14.08 -5.15
C VAL A 9 3.86 13.63 -4.21
N HIS A 10 5.08 13.46 -4.73
CA HIS A 10 6.24 13.11 -3.92
C HIS A 10 6.60 14.25 -2.96
N HIS A 11 6.64 15.49 -3.44
CA HIS A 11 6.88 16.68 -2.59
C HIS A 11 5.79 16.84 -1.51
N GLY A 12 4.54 16.48 -1.81
CA GLY A 12 3.46 16.48 -0.83
C GLY A 12 3.69 15.45 0.30
N GLY A 13 4.20 14.27 -0.02
CA GLY A 13 4.56 13.25 0.97
C GLY A 13 5.67 13.73 1.89
N VAL A 14 6.78 14.22 1.34
CA VAL A 14 7.94 14.73 2.10
C VAL A 14 7.53 15.87 3.05
N ARG A 15 6.72 16.83 2.58
CA ARG A 15 6.23 17.92 3.44
C ARG A 15 5.36 17.42 4.59
N ASN A 16 4.53 16.42 4.34
CA ASN A 16 3.70 15.82 5.39
C ASN A 16 4.56 15.13 6.45
N GLU A 17 5.60 14.41 6.05
CA GLU A 17 6.54 13.79 6.98
C GLU A 17 7.21 14.84 7.85
N ASP A 18 7.76 15.92 7.27
CA ASP A 18 8.40 17.02 7.99
C ASP A 18 7.44 17.69 8.98
N GLN A 19 6.22 17.98 8.53
CA GLN A 19 5.19 18.56 9.39
C GLN A 19 4.82 17.62 10.53
N THR A 20 4.65 16.33 10.23
CA THR A 20 4.26 15.34 11.24
C THR A 20 5.36 15.18 12.29
N VAL A 21 6.62 15.03 11.89
CA VAL A 21 7.76 14.95 12.83
C VAL A 21 7.81 16.16 13.73
N ARG A 22 7.62 17.39 13.20
CA ARG A 22 7.56 18.60 14.02
C ARG A 22 6.44 18.53 15.07
N ILE A 23 5.23 18.15 14.66
CA ILE A 23 4.08 18.04 15.57
C ILE A 23 4.32 16.98 16.64
N LEU A 24 4.87 15.82 16.29
CA LEU A 24 5.20 14.76 17.25
C LEU A 24 6.15 15.28 18.35
N ASN A 25 7.15 16.07 17.98
CA ASN A 25 8.11 16.68 18.90
C ASN A 25 7.47 17.80 19.75
N GLU A 26 6.72 18.72 19.12
CA GLU A 26 6.03 19.81 19.81
C GLU A 26 5.01 19.31 20.85
N LYS A 27 4.30 18.26 20.50
CA LYS A 27 3.28 17.64 21.39
C LYS A 27 3.87 16.60 22.35
N LYS A 28 5.16 16.30 22.24
CA LYS A 28 5.87 15.31 23.08
C LYS A 28 5.16 13.95 23.08
N ILE A 29 4.72 13.50 21.89
CA ILE A 29 4.03 12.22 21.73
C ILE A 29 4.93 11.04 22.12
N TYR A 30 6.22 11.17 21.89
CA TYR A 30 7.25 10.23 22.32
C TYR A 30 8.11 10.87 23.41
N SER A 31 8.64 10.07 24.30
CA SER A 31 9.59 10.53 25.34
C SER A 31 10.92 11.00 24.77
N GLU A 32 11.28 10.48 23.62
CA GLU A 32 12.51 10.80 22.88
C GLU A 32 12.21 11.67 21.69
N THR A 33 13.21 12.44 21.27
CA THR A 33 13.09 13.26 20.06
C THR A 33 12.84 12.40 18.85
N VAL A 34 11.81 12.74 18.06
CA VAL A 34 11.51 12.10 16.81
C VAL A 34 12.42 12.66 15.73
N GLU A 35 13.21 11.80 15.12
CA GLU A 35 14.12 12.14 14.03
C GLU A 35 13.56 11.61 12.71
N LYS A 36 13.50 12.47 11.70
CA LYS A 36 13.16 12.04 10.35
C LYS A 36 14.25 11.12 9.83
N ARG A 37 13.82 10.01 9.24
CA ARG A 37 14.67 9.13 8.44
C ARG A 37 14.34 9.34 6.97
N GLY A 38 13.71 8.58 6.33
CA GLY A 38 13.30 8.77 4.94
C GLY A 38 14.40 8.53 3.92
N GLY A 39 13.95 8.12 2.76
CA GLY A 39 14.78 7.78 1.61
C GLY A 39 14.43 6.39 1.08
N THR A 40 14.88 6.08 -0.12
CA THR A 40 14.55 4.83 -0.81
C THR A 40 15.17 3.58 -0.16
N LYS A 41 16.03 3.76 0.84
CA LYS A 41 16.77 2.66 1.51
C LYS A 41 16.23 2.32 2.91
N CYS A 42 15.41 3.18 3.50
CA CYS A 42 14.82 2.97 4.81
C CYS A 42 13.31 2.75 4.67
N LYS A 43 12.74 1.83 5.44
CA LYS A 43 11.30 1.62 5.48
C LYS A 43 10.61 2.58 6.45
N GLU A 44 11.31 2.91 7.51
CA GLU A 44 10.86 3.90 8.49
C GLU A 44 10.90 5.32 7.91
N ASP A 45 9.85 6.08 8.14
CA ASP A 45 9.76 7.49 7.79
C ASP A 45 10.43 8.35 8.89
N ALA A 46 10.36 7.88 10.15
CA ALA A 46 11.01 8.50 11.30
C ALA A 46 11.35 7.46 12.38
N VAL A 47 12.12 7.88 13.38
CA VAL A 47 12.43 7.10 14.58
C VAL A 47 12.32 7.96 15.84
N ALA A 48 11.94 7.34 16.95
CA ALA A 48 12.03 7.91 18.31
C ALA A 48 12.75 6.88 19.19
N GLY A 49 14.04 7.11 19.46
CA GLY A 49 14.90 6.09 20.06
C GLY A 49 14.90 4.78 19.27
N ASN A 50 14.42 3.72 19.90
CA ASN A 50 14.32 2.39 19.27
C ASN A 50 12.98 2.16 18.50
N LYS A 51 12.03 3.09 18.61
CA LYS A 51 10.75 2.99 17.92
C LYS A 51 10.88 3.41 16.46
N LYS A 52 10.43 2.56 15.57
CA LYS A 52 10.31 2.86 14.14
C LYS A 52 8.92 3.41 13.86
N ILE A 53 8.83 4.45 13.06
CA ILE A 53 7.60 5.18 12.80
C ILE A 53 7.32 5.19 11.31
N SER A 54 6.12 4.78 10.93
CA SER A 54 5.59 4.92 9.57
C SER A 54 4.52 6.00 9.53
N ILE A 55 4.80 7.09 8.81
CA ILE A 55 3.94 8.27 8.73
C ILE A 55 3.00 8.15 7.53
N LYS A 56 1.72 8.34 7.78
CA LYS A 56 0.68 8.34 6.76
C LYS A 56 -0.10 9.64 6.79
N ARG A 57 -0.40 10.17 5.61
CA ARG A 57 -1.23 11.37 5.47
C ARG A 57 -2.68 10.97 5.24
N LYS A 58 -3.58 11.67 5.91
CA LYS A 58 -5.02 11.61 5.69
C LYS A 58 -5.54 13.04 5.47
N GLU A 59 -6.34 13.23 4.44
CA GLU A 59 -7.07 14.47 4.20
C GLU A 59 -8.57 14.16 4.26
N GLY A 60 -9.10 14.05 5.47
CA GLY A 60 -10.45 13.52 5.67
C GLY A 60 -10.50 12.00 5.40
N ILE A 61 -11.72 11.46 5.21
CA ILE A 61 -11.94 10.01 5.04
C ILE A 61 -11.33 9.47 3.74
N THR A 62 -10.94 10.32 2.80
CA THR A 62 -10.72 9.93 1.41
C THR A 62 -9.27 9.65 0.99
N ASN A 63 -8.27 10.04 1.75
CA ASN A 63 -6.87 9.93 1.31
C ASN A 63 -5.95 9.32 2.36
N GLY A 64 -5.81 8.03 2.36
CA GLY A 64 -4.77 7.32 3.09
C GLY A 64 -4.27 6.16 2.22
N SER A 65 -2.99 6.13 1.90
CA SER A 65 -2.36 5.05 1.18
C SER A 65 -1.36 4.37 2.10
N PHE A 66 -1.67 3.14 2.49
CA PHE A 66 -0.74 2.30 3.21
C PHE A 66 -0.12 1.34 2.19
N ASP A 67 0.96 1.76 1.56
CA ASP A 67 1.68 0.96 0.58
C ASP A 67 2.80 0.22 1.29
N TRP A 68 2.73 -1.12 1.37
CA TRP A 68 3.63 -1.87 2.25
C TRP A 68 4.40 -2.99 1.58
N PHE A 69 4.17 -3.27 0.30
CA PHE A 69 4.81 -4.39 -0.36
C PHE A 69 5.32 -4.04 -1.75
N ASN A 70 6.52 -4.53 -2.07
CA ASN A 70 7.12 -4.39 -3.39
C ASN A 70 7.49 -5.78 -3.94
N THR A 71 6.89 -6.16 -5.07
CA THR A 71 7.10 -7.48 -5.70
C THR A 71 8.53 -7.76 -6.11
N SER A 72 9.29 -6.73 -6.45
CA SER A 72 10.68 -6.94 -6.90
C SER A 72 11.61 -7.53 -5.83
N ALA A 73 11.22 -7.41 -4.55
CA ALA A 73 11.98 -7.94 -3.44
C ALA A 73 11.51 -9.33 -2.99
N HIS A 74 10.34 -9.80 -3.47
CA HIS A 74 9.66 -10.99 -2.92
C HIS A 74 8.88 -11.77 -3.98
N ASN A 75 9.44 -11.92 -5.20
CA ASN A 75 8.79 -12.65 -6.29
C ASN A 75 8.45 -14.10 -5.93
N ASP A 76 9.26 -14.73 -5.12
CA ASP A 76 9.06 -16.09 -4.61
C ASP A 76 7.75 -16.26 -3.81
N LEU A 77 7.29 -15.21 -3.13
CA LEU A 77 6.01 -15.22 -2.41
C LEU A 77 4.80 -15.17 -3.34
N LEU A 78 4.98 -14.66 -4.54
CA LEU A 78 3.87 -14.42 -5.48
C LEU A 78 3.59 -15.62 -6.38
N GLY A 79 4.58 -16.51 -6.55
CA GLY A 79 4.48 -17.74 -7.34
C GLY A 79 4.38 -17.53 -8.84
N ASP A 80 4.27 -18.64 -9.58
CA ASP A 80 4.37 -18.70 -11.05
C ASP A 80 3.37 -17.82 -11.80
N THR A 81 2.20 -17.59 -11.23
CA THR A 81 1.17 -16.71 -11.82
C THR A 81 1.67 -15.28 -11.98
N PHE A 82 2.46 -14.81 -11.02
CA PHE A 82 3.06 -13.49 -11.10
C PHE A 82 4.25 -13.43 -12.06
N ASP A 83 4.94 -14.51 -12.28
CA ASP A 83 6.01 -14.56 -13.27
C ASP A 83 5.45 -14.33 -14.68
N HIS A 84 4.30 -14.92 -15.00
CA HIS A 84 3.60 -14.65 -16.25
C HIS A 84 3.18 -13.17 -16.36
N PHE A 85 2.59 -12.60 -15.30
CA PHE A 85 2.25 -11.18 -15.24
C PHE A 85 3.48 -10.27 -15.43
N LEU A 86 4.58 -10.57 -14.74
CA LEU A 86 5.82 -9.81 -14.85
C LEU A 86 6.47 -9.90 -16.24
N SER A 87 6.42 -11.09 -16.87
CA SER A 87 6.90 -11.30 -18.24
C SER A 87 6.12 -10.45 -19.23
N ASN A 88 4.80 -10.51 -19.20
CA ASN A 88 3.94 -9.68 -20.05
C ASN A 88 4.18 -8.17 -19.85
N MET A 89 4.39 -7.75 -18.61
CA MET A 89 4.74 -6.35 -18.31
C MET A 89 6.10 -5.95 -18.90
N LYS A 90 7.06 -6.87 -18.92
CA LYS A 90 8.38 -6.65 -19.52
C LYS A 90 8.27 -6.50 -21.04
N GLU A 91 7.48 -7.34 -21.69
CA GLU A 91 7.22 -7.26 -23.14
C GLU A 91 6.56 -5.95 -23.54
N LEU A 92 5.53 -5.51 -22.79
CA LEU A 92 4.89 -4.22 -23.00
C LEU A 92 5.88 -3.04 -22.96
N ARG A 93 6.89 -3.12 -22.09
CA ARG A 93 7.94 -2.08 -21.99
C ARG A 93 8.90 -2.05 -23.16
N GLN A 94 9.04 -3.16 -23.88
CA GLN A 94 9.94 -3.29 -25.01
C GLN A 94 9.30 -2.87 -26.35
N MET A 95 8.03 -2.53 -26.36
CA MET A 95 7.33 -2.11 -27.56
C MET A 95 7.86 -0.80 -28.15
N PRO A 96 7.82 -0.63 -29.49
CA PRO A 96 8.32 0.55 -30.18
C PRO A 96 7.65 1.85 -29.72
N GLU A 97 8.43 2.91 -29.64
CA GLU A 97 7.96 4.23 -29.20
C GLU A 97 6.91 4.83 -30.16
N SER A 98 6.98 4.50 -31.43
CA SER A 98 6.01 4.91 -32.47
C SER A 98 4.57 4.50 -32.17
N LEU A 99 4.36 3.42 -31.42
CA LEU A 99 3.03 2.96 -31.04
C LEU A 99 2.42 3.74 -29.88
N ARG A 100 3.20 4.55 -29.17
CA ARG A 100 2.76 5.29 -27.99
C ARG A 100 1.82 6.46 -28.30
N SER A 101 1.81 6.94 -29.52
CA SER A 101 0.92 7.99 -30.02
C SER A 101 -0.36 7.47 -30.66
N ASP A 102 -0.48 6.16 -30.86
CA ASP A 102 -1.69 5.53 -31.37
C ASP A 102 -2.69 5.32 -30.24
N GLU A 103 -3.77 6.09 -30.24
CA GLU A 103 -4.77 6.10 -29.17
C GLU A 103 -5.50 4.74 -29.05
N GLU A 104 -5.85 4.11 -30.17
CA GLU A 104 -6.51 2.80 -30.16
C GLU A 104 -5.58 1.73 -29.59
N PHE A 105 -4.32 1.76 -30.00
CA PHE A 105 -3.31 0.84 -29.47
C PHE A 105 -3.09 1.03 -27.96
N VAL A 106 -3.00 2.27 -27.51
CA VAL A 106 -2.86 2.61 -26.08
C VAL A 106 -4.05 2.11 -25.26
N LEU A 107 -5.28 2.21 -25.78
CA LEU A 107 -6.47 1.68 -25.13
C LEU A 107 -6.42 0.15 -25.02
N LYS A 108 -6.04 -0.55 -26.08
CA LYS A 108 -5.86 -2.02 -26.06
C LYS A 108 -4.82 -2.46 -25.03
N ILE A 109 -3.70 -1.75 -24.94
CA ILE A 109 -2.66 -2.04 -23.93
C ILE A 109 -3.17 -1.84 -22.50
N ARG A 110 -3.94 -0.78 -22.25
CA ARG A 110 -4.57 -0.57 -20.95
C ARG A 110 -5.55 -1.66 -20.57
N ASP A 111 -6.35 -2.12 -21.52
CA ASP A 111 -7.30 -3.20 -21.30
C ASP A 111 -6.60 -4.53 -21.05
N SER A 112 -5.59 -4.86 -21.83
CA SER A 112 -4.75 -6.03 -21.60
C SER A 112 -4.06 -5.99 -20.23
N PHE A 113 -3.52 -4.84 -19.83
CA PHE A 113 -2.95 -4.65 -18.50
C PHE A 113 -3.96 -4.88 -17.39
N ASN A 114 -5.18 -4.34 -17.53
CA ASN A 114 -6.23 -4.55 -16.54
C ASN A 114 -6.61 -6.03 -16.43
N GLN A 115 -6.72 -6.74 -17.54
CA GLN A 115 -7.00 -8.19 -17.56
C GLN A 115 -5.89 -8.99 -16.86
N LEU A 116 -4.63 -8.64 -17.11
CA LEU A 116 -3.50 -9.26 -16.41
C LEU A 116 -3.53 -9.01 -14.90
N CYS A 117 -3.91 -7.81 -14.47
CA CYS A 117 -4.06 -7.49 -13.05
C CYS A 117 -5.20 -8.31 -12.41
N GLU A 118 -6.32 -8.47 -13.09
CA GLU A 118 -7.44 -9.29 -12.63
C GLU A 118 -7.01 -10.75 -12.50
N LEU A 119 -6.43 -11.31 -13.54
CA LEU A 119 -5.93 -12.68 -13.55
C LEU A 119 -4.94 -12.93 -12.42
N ALA A 120 -3.99 -12.01 -12.21
CA ALA A 120 -3.00 -12.13 -11.16
C ALA A 120 -3.62 -12.14 -9.75
N LEU A 121 -4.70 -11.38 -9.52
CA LEU A 121 -5.42 -11.39 -8.24
C LEU A 121 -6.32 -12.62 -8.08
N ASP A 122 -7.00 -13.03 -9.13
CA ASP A 122 -8.00 -14.12 -9.08
C ASP A 122 -7.36 -15.51 -9.00
N THR A 123 -6.09 -15.62 -9.35
CA THR A 123 -5.32 -16.88 -9.24
C THR A 123 -4.59 -17.04 -7.90
N LEU A 124 -4.59 -16.00 -7.04
CA LEU A 124 -4.00 -16.10 -5.71
C LEU A 124 -4.81 -17.06 -4.82
N THR A 125 -4.15 -18.08 -4.30
CA THR A 125 -4.73 -18.96 -3.28
C THR A 125 -4.78 -18.28 -1.92
N SER A 126 -5.68 -18.74 -1.04
CA SER A 126 -5.76 -18.25 0.35
C SER A 126 -4.40 -18.34 1.08
N ALA A 127 -3.66 -19.43 0.87
CA ALA A 127 -2.34 -19.61 1.45
C ALA A 127 -1.34 -18.55 0.96
N ARG A 128 -1.30 -18.27 -0.34
CA ARG A 128 -0.44 -17.24 -0.91
C ARG A 128 -0.80 -15.84 -0.42
N ILE A 129 -2.08 -15.54 -0.28
CA ILE A 129 -2.52 -14.26 0.28
C ILE A 129 -2.08 -14.14 1.74
N ALA A 130 -2.20 -15.23 2.52
CA ALA A 130 -1.72 -15.26 3.89
C ALA A 130 -0.21 -14.99 3.99
N ASP A 131 0.60 -15.57 3.10
CA ASP A 131 2.04 -15.34 3.05
C ASP A 131 2.36 -13.89 2.66
N ILE A 132 1.67 -13.34 1.66
CA ILE A 132 1.82 -11.93 1.27
C ILE A 132 1.51 -11.00 2.45
N LEU A 133 0.43 -11.25 3.18
CA LEU A 133 0.05 -10.44 4.34
C LEU A 133 1.03 -10.64 5.51
N ARG A 134 1.45 -11.87 5.78
CA ARG A 134 2.43 -12.14 6.84
C ARG A 134 3.73 -11.42 6.57
N PHE A 135 4.27 -11.55 5.39
CA PHE A 135 5.56 -10.98 5.02
C PHE A 135 5.50 -9.48 4.77
N GLY A 136 4.55 -9.05 3.92
CA GLY A 136 4.45 -7.66 3.48
C GLY A 136 3.79 -6.73 4.49
N PHE A 137 3.03 -7.27 5.43
CA PHE A 137 2.29 -6.50 6.40
C PHE A 137 2.77 -6.73 7.83
N ILE A 138 2.76 -7.96 8.32
CA ILE A 138 3.07 -8.27 9.73
C ILE A 138 4.58 -8.14 9.98
N GLU A 139 5.39 -8.95 9.32
CA GLU A 139 6.84 -8.96 9.55
C GLU A 139 7.49 -7.64 9.14
N ALA A 140 7.03 -7.09 8.03
CA ALA A 140 7.56 -5.84 7.51
C ALA A 140 7.27 -4.62 8.41
N ASN A 141 6.24 -4.67 9.25
CA ASN A 141 5.87 -3.59 10.18
C ASN A 141 6.04 -3.98 11.65
N LYS A 142 6.73 -5.07 11.93
CA LYS A 142 7.00 -5.52 13.29
C LYS A 142 7.76 -4.45 14.07
N GLY A 143 7.19 -4.01 15.18
CA GLY A 143 7.75 -2.96 16.04
C GLY A 143 7.63 -1.55 15.48
N PHE A 144 6.80 -1.34 14.45
CA PHE A 144 6.49 -0.01 13.96
C PHE A 144 5.28 0.57 14.67
N ASP A 145 5.36 1.86 14.98
CA ASP A 145 4.20 2.67 15.21
C ASP A 145 3.73 3.27 13.88
N VAL A 146 2.43 3.21 13.64
CA VAL A 146 1.79 3.89 12.52
C VAL A 146 1.26 5.22 13.03
N VAL A 147 1.71 6.29 12.41
CA VAL A 147 1.25 7.65 12.70
C VAL A 147 0.43 8.15 11.52
N ILE A 148 -0.85 8.43 11.77
CA ILE A 148 -1.73 9.02 10.76
C ILE A 148 -1.92 10.50 11.10
N ASN A 149 -1.45 11.38 10.23
CA ASN A 149 -1.70 12.81 10.30
C ASN A 149 -2.95 13.17 9.48
N ASP A 150 -4.06 13.44 10.15
CA ASP A 150 -5.28 13.96 9.51
C ASP A 150 -5.25 15.50 9.50
N THR A 151 -4.77 16.02 8.39
CA THR A 151 -4.62 17.47 8.22
C THR A 151 -5.94 18.22 8.12
N LYS A 152 -7.06 17.51 7.87
CA LYS A 152 -8.39 18.13 7.82
C LYS A 152 -8.97 18.38 9.21
N THR A 153 -8.70 17.48 10.16
CA THR A 153 -9.21 17.60 11.54
C THR A 153 -8.14 18.12 12.50
N SER A 154 -6.92 18.33 12.02
CA SER A 154 -5.76 18.68 12.86
C SER A 154 -5.55 17.67 14.00
N GLN A 155 -5.61 16.38 13.66
CA GLN A 155 -5.43 15.28 14.59
C GLN A 155 -4.34 14.33 14.12
N ILE A 156 -3.57 13.86 15.08
CA ILE A 156 -2.63 12.75 14.92
C ILE A 156 -3.16 11.53 15.64
N TYR A 157 -3.15 10.40 14.97
CA TYR A 157 -3.46 9.08 15.51
C TYR A 157 -2.21 8.24 15.53
N VAL A 158 -1.94 7.58 16.65
CA VAL A 158 -0.78 6.69 16.84
C VAL A 158 -1.26 5.32 17.29
N PHE A 159 -0.77 4.27 16.65
CA PHE A 159 -1.01 2.89 17.09
C PHE A 159 0.14 1.97 16.68
N ASP A 160 0.35 0.90 17.44
CA ASP A 160 1.29 -0.16 17.07
C ASP A 160 0.72 -0.99 15.91
N ALA A 161 1.51 -1.16 14.86
CA ALA A 161 1.11 -1.93 13.67
C ALA A 161 0.72 -3.39 14.00
N GLY A 162 1.29 -3.95 15.06
CA GLY A 162 0.96 -5.29 15.55
C GLY A 162 -0.46 -5.43 16.10
N HIS A 163 -1.13 -4.33 16.43
CA HIS A 163 -2.52 -4.34 16.89
C HIS A 163 -3.55 -4.37 15.75
N HIS A 164 -3.11 -4.36 14.50
CA HIS A 164 -4.06 -4.45 13.38
C HIS A 164 -4.80 -5.78 13.40
N PRO A 165 -6.15 -5.81 13.23
CA PRO A 165 -6.95 -7.03 13.33
C PRO A 165 -6.48 -8.18 12.43
N ALA A 166 -5.93 -7.89 11.25
CA ALA A 166 -5.39 -8.91 10.35
C ALA A 166 -4.28 -9.75 10.99
N VAL A 167 -3.51 -9.19 11.95
CA VAL A 167 -2.46 -9.92 12.67
C VAL A 167 -3.07 -11.06 13.48
N ASP A 168 -4.15 -10.75 14.20
CA ASP A 168 -4.90 -11.73 15.00
C ASP A 168 -5.56 -12.79 14.11
N TYR A 169 -6.23 -12.39 13.02
CA TYR A 169 -6.91 -13.33 12.11
C TYR A 169 -5.93 -14.30 11.44
N ILE A 170 -4.76 -13.81 11.02
CA ILE A 170 -3.72 -14.67 10.44
C ILE A 170 -3.15 -15.62 11.51
N SER A 171 -2.95 -15.16 12.74
CA SER A 171 -2.46 -16.01 13.84
C SER A 171 -3.45 -17.12 14.21
N LYS A 172 -4.75 -16.87 14.08
CA LYS A 172 -5.83 -17.83 14.26
C LYS A 172 -6.03 -18.78 13.08
N GLY A 173 -5.30 -18.60 12.00
CA GLY A 173 -5.39 -19.46 10.81
C GLY A 173 -6.69 -19.28 10.03
N TYR A 174 -7.34 -18.12 10.10
CA TYR A 174 -8.54 -17.84 9.31
C TYR A 174 -8.25 -17.95 7.81
N SER A 175 -9.19 -18.50 7.07
CA SER A 175 -9.13 -18.53 5.62
C SER A 175 -9.24 -17.11 5.06
N ILE A 176 -8.59 -16.87 3.92
CA ILE A 176 -8.60 -15.54 3.29
C ILE A 176 -9.28 -15.63 1.94
N VAL A 177 -10.22 -14.72 1.71
CA VAL A 177 -10.97 -14.62 0.46
C VAL A 177 -10.80 -13.21 -0.10
N LEU A 178 -10.49 -13.12 -1.38
CA LEU A 178 -10.49 -11.87 -2.11
C LEU A 178 -11.84 -11.64 -2.77
N LYS A 179 -12.43 -10.46 -2.56
CA LYS A 179 -13.71 -10.06 -3.18
C LYS A 179 -13.61 -8.65 -3.74
N GLY A 180 -14.47 -8.36 -4.69
CA GLY A 180 -14.61 -7.02 -5.27
C GLY A 180 -14.51 -7.02 -6.78
N ASN A 181 -14.81 -5.90 -7.36
CA ASN A 181 -14.96 -5.70 -8.80
C ASN A 181 -13.95 -4.71 -9.42
N GLY A 182 -12.96 -4.30 -8.66
CA GLY A 182 -11.92 -3.41 -9.18
C GLY A 182 -10.94 -4.17 -10.09
N LYS A 183 -10.69 -3.68 -11.30
CA LYS A 183 -9.81 -4.34 -12.29
C LYS A 183 -8.40 -4.65 -11.78
N SER A 184 -7.88 -3.89 -10.84
CA SER A 184 -6.54 -4.08 -10.29
C SER A 184 -6.52 -4.21 -8.77
N SER A 185 -7.66 -4.46 -8.14
CA SER A 185 -7.78 -4.45 -6.68
C SER A 185 -8.87 -5.39 -6.20
N ARG A 186 -8.62 -6.09 -5.10
CA ARG A 186 -9.57 -6.94 -4.39
C ARG A 186 -9.54 -6.61 -2.90
N MET A 187 -10.71 -6.63 -2.27
CA MET A 187 -10.83 -6.58 -0.82
C MET A 187 -10.40 -7.88 -0.20
N VAL A 188 -9.72 -7.79 0.93
CA VAL A 188 -9.29 -8.93 1.75
C VAL A 188 -10.31 -9.17 2.84
N TYR A 189 -10.91 -10.35 2.86
CA TYR A 189 -11.79 -10.82 3.91
C TYR A 189 -11.20 -12.04 4.59
N PHE A 190 -11.37 -12.11 5.89
CA PHE A 190 -11.00 -13.27 6.68
C PHE A 190 -12.25 -14.06 7.03
N VAL A 191 -12.16 -15.38 7.02
CA VAL A 191 -13.28 -16.29 7.28
C VAL A 191 -12.84 -17.31 8.33
N ASP A 192 -13.55 -17.36 9.45
CA ASP A 192 -13.31 -18.35 10.51
C ASP A 192 -13.85 -19.76 10.15
N ALA A 193 -13.66 -20.70 11.05
CA ALA A 193 -14.09 -22.08 10.86
C ALA A 193 -15.62 -22.22 10.78
N GLU A 194 -16.37 -21.30 11.36
CA GLU A 194 -17.84 -21.26 11.36
C GLU A 194 -18.38 -20.54 10.11
N GLY A 195 -17.51 -20.04 9.23
CA GLY A 195 -17.89 -19.34 8.01
C GLY A 195 -18.23 -17.84 8.22
N LYS A 196 -17.99 -17.29 9.39
CA LYS A 196 -18.18 -15.87 9.65
C LYS A 196 -17.09 -15.05 8.97
N VAL A 197 -17.52 -13.97 8.32
CA VAL A 197 -16.66 -13.10 7.50
C VAL A 197 -16.28 -11.83 8.28
N TYR A 198 -15.00 -11.50 8.25
CA TYR A 198 -14.43 -10.33 8.90
C TYR A 198 -13.75 -9.42 7.87
N ASP A 199 -14.09 -8.14 7.91
CA ASP A 199 -13.51 -7.09 7.09
C ASP A 199 -12.63 -6.19 7.98
N CYS A 200 -11.34 -6.17 7.73
CA CYS A 200 -10.40 -5.30 8.44
C CYS A 200 -9.93 -4.11 7.59
N GLY A 201 -10.63 -3.84 6.50
CA GLY A 201 -10.37 -2.70 5.64
C GLY A 201 -9.15 -2.84 4.72
N LEU A 202 -8.53 -4.00 4.65
CA LEU A 202 -7.40 -4.24 3.76
C LEU A 202 -7.84 -4.57 2.33
N ARG A 203 -7.06 -4.12 1.38
CA ARG A 203 -7.15 -4.54 -0.03
C ARG A 203 -5.79 -4.87 -0.59
N LEU A 204 -5.74 -5.87 -1.45
CA LEU A 204 -4.62 -6.11 -2.34
C LEU A 204 -4.84 -5.36 -3.65
N ARG A 205 -3.83 -4.70 -4.12
CA ARG A 205 -3.81 -4.04 -5.42
C ARG A 205 -2.58 -4.46 -6.19
N VAL A 206 -2.76 -4.90 -7.43
CA VAL A 206 -1.66 -5.03 -8.37
C VAL A 206 -1.50 -3.70 -9.09
N THR A 207 -0.33 -3.13 -9.05
CA THR A 207 -0.02 -1.90 -9.74
C THR A 207 1.33 -2.03 -10.45
N SER A 208 1.36 -1.65 -11.70
CA SER A 208 2.64 -1.39 -12.35
C SER A 208 3.01 0.05 -12.06
N ASN A 209 4.00 0.25 -11.22
CA ASN A 209 4.61 1.56 -11.11
C ASN A 209 5.19 1.91 -12.48
N ASN A 210 4.38 2.60 -13.25
CA ASN A 210 4.74 3.14 -14.55
C ASN A 210 4.87 2.16 -15.71
N GLY A 211 4.35 0.92 -15.63
CA GLY A 211 4.39 0.04 -16.79
C GLY A 211 3.74 0.69 -18.00
N ILE A 212 2.46 1.07 -17.90
CA ILE A 212 1.75 1.78 -18.95
C ILE A 212 2.30 3.20 -19.15
N ASN A 213 2.59 3.92 -18.06
CA ASN A 213 3.14 5.27 -18.16
C ASN A 213 4.55 5.29 -18.75
N ALA A 214 5.38 4.29 -18.46
CA ALA A 214 6.68 4.14 -19.10
C ALA A 214 6.53 3.81 -20.59
N PHE A 215 5.58 2.93 -20.94
CA PHE A 215 5.24 2.64 -22.32
C PHE A 215 4.75 3.90 -23.07
N LEU A 216 3.92 4.71 -22.43
CA LEU A 216 3.43 5.98 -22.98
C LEU A 216 4.45 7.12 -22.97
N GLY A 217 5.65 6.89 -22.50
CA GLY A 217 6.67 7.95 -22.35
C GLY A 217 6.41 8.94 -21.23
N ASN A 218 5.38 8.72 -20.40
CA ASN A 218 4.95 9.65 -19.36
C ASN A 218 5.73 9.51 -18.04
N SER A 219 6.70 8.60 -17.96
CA SER A 219 7.51 8.39 -16.76
C SER A 219 8.90 7.88 -17.12
N LYS A 220 9.90 8.49 -16.49
CA LYS A 220 11.30 8.04 -16.56
C LYS A 220 11.60 6.86 -15.60
N ALA A 221 10.65 6.48 -14.77
CA ALA A 221 10.89 5.50 -13.73
C ALA A 221 10.78 4.08 -14.29
N ASN A 222 11.88 3.38 -14.30
CA ASN A 222 11.99 1.98 -14.67
C ASN A 222 11.66 1.09 -13.46
N ARG A 223 10.42 1.18 -12.96
CA ARG A 223 9.99 0.45 -11.76
C ARG A 223 9.20 -0.81 -12.13
N ASN A 224 9.43 -1.86 -11.37
CA ASN A 224 8.73 -3.13 -11.51
C ASN A 224 7.27 -3.02 -11.06
N SER A 225 6.47 -3.98 -11.48
CA SER A 225 5.11 -4.16 -10.99
C SER A 225 5.12 -4.39 -9.48
N GLN A 226 4.09 -3.95 -8.80
CA GLN A 226 3.97 -4.07 -7.35
C GLN A 226 2.63 -4.68 -6.99
N VAL A 227 2.67 -5.57 -6.01
CA VAL A 227 1.50 -5.87 -5.20
C VAL A 227 1.55 -4.96 -3.99
N VAL A 228 0.48 -4.26 -3.75
CA VAL A 228 0.39 -3.27 -2.69
C VAL A 228 -0.75 -3.66 -1.77
N ILE A 229 -0.45 -3.73 -0.48
CA ILE A 229 -1.46 -3.85 0.56
C ILE A 229 -1.88 -2.43 0.93
N LYS A 230 -3.18 -2.14 0.80
CA LYS A 230 -3.74 -0.82 1.11
C LYS A 230 -4.86 -0.94 2.14
N LEU A 231 -4.97 0.07 3.00
CA LEU A 231 -6.16 0.27 3.82
C LEU A 231 -7.23 0.98 3.00
N GLN A 232 -8.47 0.52 3.08
CA GLN A 232 -9.60 1.25 2.52
C GLN A 232 -9.88 2.53 3.31
N GLN A 233 -10.11 3.58 2.58
CA GLN A 233 -10.25 4.94 3.12
C GLN A 233 -11.47 5.10 4.02
N ASP A 234 -12.58 4.53 3.61
CA ASP A 234 -13.84 4.51 4.38
C ASP A 234 -13.77 3.63 5.64
N LYS A 235 -12.74 2.78 5.76
CA LYS A 235 -12.52 1.90 6.90
C LYS A 235 -11.52 2.44 7.92
N VAL A 236 -10.89 3.59 7.66
CA VAL A 236 -9.89 4.18 8.56
C VAL A 236 -10.46 4.42 9.96
N ALA A 237 -11.65 5.00 10.06
CA ALA A 237 -12.28 5.28 11.35
C ALA A 237 -12.55 3.99 12.15
N GLN A 238 -13.04 2.95 11.46
CA GLN A 238 -13.26 1.63 12.05
C GLN A 238 -11.94 1.01 12.54
N LEU A 239 -10.88 1.11 11.75
CA LEU A 239 -9.56 0.62 12.15
C LEU A 239 -9.06 1.37 13.40
N LEU A 240 -9.07 2.71 13.39
CA LEU A 240 -8.58 3.51 14.51
C LEU A 240 -9.28 3.17 15.82
N SER A 241 -10.59 2.89 15.77
CA SER A 241 -11.33 2.38 16.90
C SER A 241 -10.90 0.96 17.32
N ALA A 242 -10.71 0.06 16.35
CA ALA A 242 -10.36 -1.34 16.62
C ALA A 242 -8.96 -1.50 17.23
N VAL A 243 -8.01 -0.62 16.88
CA VAL A 243 -6.63 -0.64 17.40
C VAL A 243 -6.46 0.23 18.66
N ASN A 244 -7.52 0.87 19.16
CA ASN A 244 -7.45 1.83 20.26
C ASN A 244 -6.37 2.91 20.03
N ALA A 245 -6.38 3.53 18.86
CA ALA A 245 -5.38 4.51 18.49
C ALA A 245 -5.39 5.70 19.47
N GLU A 246 -4.21 6.10 19.92
CA GLU A 246 -4.03 7.34 20.69
C GLU A 246 -4.28 8.54 19.78
N VAL A 247 -5.03 9.53 20.26
CA VAL A 247 -5.42 10.71 19.49
C VAL A 247 -4.90 11.97 20.14
N THR A 248 -4.19 12.78 19.38
CA THR A 248 -3.70 14.10 19.81
C THR A 248 -4.11 15.17 18.83
N SER A 249 -4.73 16.25 19.31
CA SER A 249 -5.04 17.44 18.50
C SER A 249 -3.88 18.44 18.51
N TYR A 250 -3.68 19.16 17.40
CA TYR A 250 -2.59 20.11 17.26
C TYR A 250 -3.03 21.43 16.62
#